data_dd86f9bbb734ee9a6510800496006332
#
_entry.id   dd86f9bbb734ee9a6510800496006332
#
_cell.length_a   1.000
_cell.length_b   1.000
_cell.length_c   1.000
_cell.angle_alpha   90.00
_cell.angle_beta   90.00
_cell.angle_gamma   90.00
#
_symmetry.space_group_name_H-M   'P 1'
#
loop_
_entity.id
_entity.type
_entity.pdbx_description
1 polymer ?
#
loop_
_entity_poly.entity_id
_entity_poly.type
_entity_poly.pdbx_seq_one_letter_code
_entity_poly.pdbx_strand_id
1 'polypeptide(L)'
;MSLSEFYLKYSDIRIRIAPFRTKTDFETRKTVAIIDELINRADTVNAGAYAGGRFGGAVGHTVENLMGRAEKYTSALEAGEYPLKGMFTEPGLSLIDHSFVEKDGLMHVFYNRGFIGFEWDTRYVDTIGHAVSADLVNWDIQMPCLTAERGGPDDYQTWSPGVVYRDGVYYMYYTGVNIHVAQTICLATSTDLYHWEKYQGNPVVLPGEWGEWHADRWSDCRDSMVFVDDDGTAYMYYCTARHKPDGGMETALGVASSRDMFTWKDEGAYAFDICDITLESPYVMKHNGKYYLFYTNCGHGTAYAVSDDPICGWQSLGMLIEKTGEPPMCPANVPSCAEVFCYKGQWYISSAERQPGCEQYLEIFHFTWHEDGTASVGARLE
;
A
#
# COMPACT_ATOMS: atom_id res chain seq x y z
N MET A 1 15.15 23.86 18.81
CA MET A 1 16.38 23.21 19.41
C MET A 1 17.61 23.89 18.83
N SER A 2 18.60 24.26 19.66
CA SER A 2 19.87 24.78 19.17
C SER A 2 20.70 23.66 18.49
N LEU A 3 21.66 24.03 17.63
CA LEU A 3 22.55 23.08 16.96
C LEU A 3 23.32 22.21 17.97
N SER A 4 23.81 22.81 19.05
CA SER A 4 24.51 22.08 20.14
C SER A 4 23.61 21.10 20.87
N GLU A 5 22.37 21.47 21.17
CA GLU A 5 21.39 20.58 21.80
C GLU A 5 21.02 19.42 20.87
N PHE A 6 20.91 19.69 19.56
CA PHE A 6 20.64 18.67 18.58
C PHE A 6 21.74 17.60 18.57
N TYR A 7 23.01 17.99 18.39
CA TYR A 7 24.09 17.02 18.31
C TYR A 7 24.40 16.31 19.64
N LEU A 8 24.09 16.92 20.78
CA LEU A 8 24.15 16.24 22.09
C LEU A 8 23.09 15.11 22.13
N LYS A 9 21.85 15.38 21.77
CA LYS A 9 20.78 14.38 21.70
C LYS A 9 21.07 13.31 20.64
N TYR A 10 21.51 13.70 19.47
CA TYR A 10 21.89 12.79 18.38
C TYR A 10 22.95 11.79 18.85
N SER A 11 24.00 12.28 19.51
CA SER A 11 25.08 11.44 20.02
C SER A 11 24.61 10.54 21.16
N ASP A 12 23.78 11.03 22.08
CA ASP A 12 23.20 10.29 23.18
C ASP A 12 22.39 9.08 22.66
N ILE A 13 21.46 9.32 21.75
CA ILE A 13 20.64 8.25 21.14
C ILE A 13 21.56 7.18 20.50
N ARG A 14 22.55 7.57 19.71
CA ARG A 14 23.48 6.62 19.07
C ARG A 14 24.27 5.78 20.07
N ILE A 15 24.65 6.35 21.19
CA ILE A 15 25.34 5.62 22.27
C ILE A 15 24.38 4.61 22.91
N ARG A 16 23.17 5.02 23.21
CA ARG A 16 22.16 4.17 23.89
C ARG A 16 21.73 2.99 23.02
N ILE A 17 21.58 3.17 21.71
CA ILE A 17 21.21 2.06 20.80
C ILE A 17 22.38 1.17 20.41
N ALA A 18 23.62 1.57 20.65
CA ALA A 18 24.80 0.79 20.25
C ALA A 18 24.80 -0.68 20.74
N PRO A 19 24.40 -1.00 21.99
CA PRO A 19 24.33 -2.38 22.47
C PRO A 19 23.32 -3.25 21.72
N PHE A 20 22.29 -2.65 21.12
CA PHE A 20 21.22 -3.37 20.41
C PHE A 20 21.57 -3.70 18.96
N ARG A 21 22.58 -3.04 18.37
CA ARG A 21 23.02 -3.25 16.98
C ARG A 21 23.54 -4.66 16.70
N THR A 22 23.97 -5.38 17.72
CA THR A 22 24.46 -6.76 17.61
C THR A 22 23.36 -7.81 17.80
N LYS A 23 22.15 -7.39 18.13
CA LYS A 23 21.01 -8.30 18.28
C LYS A 23 20.50 -8.75 16.92
N THR A 24 20.02 -9.99 16.87
CA THR A 24 19.63 -10.64 15.60
C THR A 24 18.12 -10.82 15.47
N ASP A 25 17.35 -10.63 16.55
CA ASP A 25 15.91 -10.72 16.48
C ASP A 25 15.28 -9.59 15.65
N PHE A 26 14.19 -9.91 14.97
CA PHE A 26 13.57 -9.06 13.99
C PHE A 26 13.11 -7.71 14.58
N GLU A 27 12.45 -7.74 15.74
CA GLU A 27 11.89 -6.53 16.35
C GLU A 27 12.97 -5.54 16.81
N THR A 28 14.06 -6.05 17.39
CA THR A 28 15.19 -5.19 17.79
C THR A 28 15.85 -4.57 16.55
N ARG A 29 16.13 -5.34 15.49
CA ARG A 29 16.75 -4.82 14.27
C ARG A 29 15.87 -3.78 13.59
N LYS A 30 14.58 -4.04 13.48
CA LYS A 30 13.58 -3.11 12.93
C LYS A 30 13.56 -1.80 13.71
N THR A 31 13.46 -1.88 15.04
CA THR A 31 13.41 -0.68 15.90
C THR A 31 14.69 0.15 15.79
N VAL A 32 15.86 -0.49 15.83
CA VAL A 32 17.16 0.21 15.63
C VAL A 32 17.22 0.90 14.28
N ALA A 33 16.79 0.25 13.21
CA ALA A 33 16.81 0.83 11.87
C ALA A 33 15.87 2.05 11.75
N ILE A 34 14.69 2.02 12.38
CA ILE A 34 13.77 3.16 12.43
C ILE A 34 14.40 4.34 13.22
N ILE A 35 15.05 4.07 14.35
CA ILE A 35 15.73 5.12 15.11
C ILE A 35 16.82 5.76 14.27
N ASP A 36 17.65 4.98 13.58
CA ASP A 36 18.69 5.48 12.69
C ASP A 36 18.10 6.35 11.57
N GLU A 37 17.02 5.93 10.94
CA GLU A 37 16.37 6.72 9.89
C GLU A 37 15.83 8.05 10.45
N LEU A 38 15.17 8.04 11.58
CA LEU A 38 14.63 9.25 12.22
C LEU A 38 15.73 10.27 12.55
N ILE A 39 16.84 9.83 13.16
CA ILE A 39 17.93 10.75 13.51
C ILE A 39 18.70 11.26 12.29
N ASN A 40 18.86 10.44 11.24
CA ASN A 40 19.48 10.85 9.97
C ASN A 40 18.60 11.87 9.21
N ARG A 41 17.27 11.70 9.21
CA ARG A 41 16.34 12.70 8.65
C ARG A 41 16.36 14.00 9.46
N ALA A 42 16.39 13.90 10.79
CA ALA A 42 16.51 15.08 11.65
C ALA A 42 17.81 15.86 11.38
N ASP A 43 18.93 15.17 11.12
CA ASP A 43 20.20 15.81 10.74
C ASP A 43 20.10 16.49 9.39
N THR A 44 19.46 15.87 8.39
CA THR A 44 19.20 16.45 7.06
C THR A 44 18.36 17.73 7.16
N VAL A 45 17.28 17.71 7.96
CA VAL A 45 16.43 18.89 8.18
C VAL A 45 17.20 19.98 8.90
N ASN A 46 17.98 19.62 9.94
CA ASN A 46 18.78 20.55 10.73
C ASN A 46 19.89 21.22 9.90
N ALA A 47 20.47 20.51 8.93
CA ALA A 47 21.46 21.04 7.99
C ALA A 47 20.86 22.04 6.96
N GLY A 48 19.54 22.25 6.97
CA GLY A 48 18.85 23.13 6.02
C GLY A 48 18.74 22.56 4.60
N ALA A 49 19.00 21.29 4.42
CA ALA A 49 18.87 20.62 3.13
C ALA A 49 17.40 20.46 2.69
N TYR A 50 16.47 20.76 3.59
CA TYR A 50 15.04 20.76 3.36
C TYR A 50 14.46 22.17 3.54
N ALA A 51 14.01 22.77 2.46
CA ALA A 51 13.34 24.07 2.47
C ALA A 51 11.88 23.86 2.05
N GLY A 52 10.99 23.72 3.02
CA GLY A 52 9.54 23.55 2.95
C GLY A 52 8.90 23.50 1.57
N GLY A 53 8.06 22.51 1.33
CA GLY A 53 7.53 22.23 0.01
C GLY A 53 6.16 22.83 -0.29
N ARG A 54 5.65 22.46 -1.45
CA ARG A 54 4.44 22.99 -2.09
C ARG A 54 3.16 22.84 -1.26
N PHE A 55 3.11 21.90 -0.33
CA PHE A 55 1.97 21.62 0.54
C PHE A 55 2.19 21.99 2.01
N GLY A 56 3.11 22.92 2.27
CA GLY A 56 3.37 23.43 3.62
C GLY A 56 3.99 22.36 4.53
N GLY A 57 5.28 22.30 4.58
CA GLY A 57 6.19 21.40 5.27
C GLY A 57 5.52 20.25 5.99
N ALA A 58 5.80 19.04 5.61
CA ALA A 58 5.13 17.86 6.18
C ALA A 58 5.11 17.94 7.70
N VAL A 59 3.90 17.92 8.28
CA VAL A 59 3.62 18.03 9.72
C VAL A 59 4.32 16.91 10.47
N GLY A 60 5.39 16.55 10.43
CA GLY A 60 6.12 15.47 11.08
C GLY A 60 7.61 15.51 10.79
N HIS A 61 8.04 16.31 9.81
CA HIS A 61 9.45 16.43 9.43
C HIS A 61 10.17 17.62 10.10
N THR A 62 9.74 18.03 11.27
CA THR A 62 10.52 18.97 12.10
C THR A 62 11.58 18.22 12.88
N VAL A 63 12.71 18.89 13.15
CA VAL A 63 13.79 18.31 13.97
C VAL A 63 13.25 17.85 15.32
N GLU A 64 12.38 18.63 15.96
CA GLU A 64 11.78 18.31 17.25
C GLU A 64 10.93 17.05 17.19
N ASN A 65 10.10 16.89 16.15
CA ASN A 65 9.24 15.70 15.98
C ASN A 65 10.09 14.45 15.71
N LEU A 66 10.99 14.49 14.75
CA LEU A 66 11.85 13.35 14.38
C LEU A 66 12.72 12.91 15.57
N MET A 67 13.36 13.85 16.27
CA MET A 67 14.17 13.55 17.46
C MET A 67 13.32 13.08 18.64
N GLY A 68 12.12 13.62 18.82
CA GLY A 68 11.18 13.18 19.84
C GLY A 68 10.72 11.74 19.65
N ARG A 69 10.47 11.34 18.39
CA ARG A 69 10.10 9.96 18.04
C ARG A 69 11.29 9.01 18.19
N ALA A 70 12.49 9.41 17.76
CA ALA A 70 13.70 8.63 17.96
C ALA A 70 13.96 8.36 19.45
N GLU A 71 13.76 9.38 20.31
CA GLU A 71 13.88 9.25 21.76
C GLU A 71 12.83 8.28 22.34
N LYS A 72 11.57 8.40 21.90
CA LYS A 72 10.49 7.47 22.29
C LYS A 72 10.82 6.02 21.98
N TYR A 73 11.29 5.74 20.75
CA TYR A 73 11.67 4.39 20.35
C TYR A 73 12.92 3.89 21.06
N THR A 74 13.90 4.78 21.35
CA THR A 74 15.09 4.41 22.11
C THR A 74 14.72 4.02 23.54
N SER A 75 13.89 4.79 24.20
CA SER A 75 13.44 4.50 25.58
C SER A 75 12.61 3.21 25.65
N ALA A 76 11.75 2.96 24.66
CA ALA A 76 11.01 1.71 24.57
C ALA A 76 11.95 0.51 24.38
N LEU A 77 12.94 0.62 23.48
CA LEU A 77 13.92 -0.43 23.23
C LEU A 77 14.74 -0.77 24.48
N GLU A 78 15.16 0.25 25.28
CA GLU A 78 15.85 0.07 26.56
C GLU A 78 14.96 -0.64 27.60
N ALA A 79 13.65 -0.40 27.55
CA ALA A 79 12.66 -1.06 28.39
C ALA A 79 12.31 -2.49 27.91
N GLY A 80 12.81 -2.92 26.77
CA GLY A 80 12.45 -4.19 26.11
C GLY A 80 11.06 -4.16 25.46
N GLU A 81 10.57 -2.97 25.15
CA GLU A 81 9.29 -2.74 24.46
C GLU A 81 9.52 -2.44 22.98
N TYR A 82 8.62 -2.90 22.14
CA TYR A 82 8.69 -2.75 20.69
C TYR A 82 7.41 -2.08 20.16
N PRO A 83 7.40 -0.75 20.00
CA PRO A 83 6.19 0.00 19.61
C PRO A 83 5.57 -0.40 18.26
N LEU A 84 6.39 -0.94 17.35
CA LEU A 84 5.96 -1.44 16.04
C LEU A 84 5.95 -2.98 15.97
N LYS A 85 5.83 -3.66 17.12
CA LYS A 85 5.75 -5.11 17.17
C LYS A 85 4.60 -5.63 16.31
N GLY A 86 4.86 -6.67 15.52
CA GLY A 86 3.90 -7.24 14.57
C GLY A 86 3.67 -6.43 13.30
N MET A 87 4.19 -5.22 13.19
CA MET A 87 4.10 -4.42 11.97
C MET A 87 5.27 -4.70 11.02
N PHE A 88 4.98 -4.82 9.73
CA PHE A 88 6.03 -4.90 8.72
C PHE A 88 6.40 -3.50 8.21
N THR A 89 7.68 -3.20 8.11
CA THR A 89 8.21 -1.95 7.55
C THR A 89 9.62 -2.12 7.03
N GLU A 90 9.97 -1.37 5.99
CA GLU A 90 11.33 -1.06 5.58
C GLU A 90 11.60 0.42 5.88
N PRO A 91 12.36 0.76 6.93
CA PRO A 91 12.58 2.15 7.33
C PRO A 91 13.14 3.02 6.21
N GLY A 92 12.51 4.18 5.99
CA GLY A 92 12.88 5.12 4.92
C GLY A 92 12.32 4.79 3.53
N LEU A 93 11.68 3.64 3.37
CA LEU A 93 11.08 3.22 2.10
C LEU A 93 9.55 3.20 2.16
N SER A 94 8.92 3.46 1.03
CA SER A 94 7.47 3.39 0.86
C SER A 94 6.99 1.94 0.90
N LEU A 95 5.81 1.70 1.51
CA LEU A 95 5.26 0.38 1.74
C LEU A 95 3.72 0.39 1.75
N ILE A 96 3.05 1.22 0.96
CA ILE A 96 1.62 1.42 1.13
C ILE A 96 0.79 0.35 0.44
N ASP A 97 0.77 0.35 -0.90
CA ASP A 97 0.01 -0.65 -1.62
C ASP A 97 0.75 -1.97 -1.58
N HIS A 98 0.01 -3.04 -1.36
CA HIS A 98 0.57 -4.37 -1.18
C HIS A 98 -0.39 -5.45 -1.67
N SER A 99 0.12 -6.65 -1.86
CA SER A 99 -0.67 -7.83 -2.17
C SER A 99 -0.10 -9.08 -1.52
N PHE A 100 -0.98 -9.94 -0.99
CA PHE A 100 -0.62 -11.18 -0.32
C PHE A 100 -0.89 -12.39 -1.20
N VAL A 101 0.05 -13.34 -1.19
CA VAL A 101 -0.10 -14.66 -1.85
C VAL A 101 0.50 -15.74 -0.96
N GLU A 102 -0.27 -16.79 -0.67
CA GLU A 102 0.27 -17.97 0.00
C GLU A 102 0.87 -18.93 -1.01
N LYS A 103 2.08 -19.43 -0.71
CA LYS A 103 2.71 -20.52 -1.45
C LYS A 103 3.55 -21.38 -0.52
N ASP A 104 3.36 -22.70 -0.58
CA ASP A 104 4.13 -23.71 0.16
C ASP A 104 4.19 -23.46 1.69
N GLY A 105 3.10 -22.91 2.26
CA GLY A 105 2.96 -22.64 3.70
C GLY A 105 3.63 -21.33 4.14
N LEU A 106 4.16 -20.55 3.22
CA LEU A 106 4.66 -19.20 3.44
C LEU A 106 3.68 -18.17 2.87
N MET A 107 3.48 -17.07 3.57
CA MET A 107 2.81 -15.89 3.04
C MET A 107 3.86 -14.99 2.39
N HIS A 108 3.66 -14.67 1.12
CA HIS A 108 4.43 -13.70 0.37
C HIS A 108 3.68 -12.37 0.39
N VAL A 109 4.38 -11.26 0.60
CA VAL A 109 3.85 -9.91 0.42
C VAL A 109 4.66 -9.18 -0.64
N PHE A 110 3.96 -8.61 -1.61
CA PHE A 110 4.50 -7.69 -2.61
C PHE A 110 4.02 -6.30 -2.27
N TYR A 111 4.88 -5.29 -2.37
CA TYR A 111 4.54 -3.94 -1.90
C TYR A 111 5.27 -2.85 -2.67
N ASN A 112 4.67 -1.67 -2.70
CA ASN A 112 5.33 -0.47 -3.19
C ASN A 112 6.65 -0.28 -2.45
N ARG A 113 7.75 -0.15 -3.19
CA ARG A 113 9.06 0.04 -2.60
C ARG A 113 9.80 1.16 -3.33
N GLY A 114 10.22 2.15 -2.57
CA GLY A 114 10.95 3.27 -3.11
C GLY A 114 11.24 4.30 -2.04
N PHE A 115 11.92 5.36 -2.42
CA PHE A 115 12.34 6.41 -1.48
C PHE A 115 11.13 7.21 -0.98
N ILE A 116 11.01 7.37 0.34
CA ILE A 116 10.10 8.32 0.95
C ILE A 116 10.80 9.66 1.03
N GLY A 117 10.36 10.64 0.24
CA GLY A 117 10.82 12.03 0.33
C GLY A 117 10.38 12.71 1.62
N PHE A 118 10.75 13.99 1.78
CA PHE A 118 10.31 14.81 2.90
C PHE A 118 8.89 15.36 2.71
N GLU A 119 8.33 15.21 1.51
CA GLU A 119 7.00 15.63 1.13
C GLU A 119 6.28 14.54 0.35
N TRP A 120 4.97 14.63 0.30
CA TRP A 120 4.14 13.70 -0.44
C TRP A 120 4.55 13.54 -1.92
N ASP A 121 4.83 14.66 -2.58
CA ASP A 121 5.18 14.71 -4.00
C ASP A 121 6.66 14.41 -4.30
N THR A 122 7.47 14.19 -3.27
CA THR A 122 8.89 13.82 -3.43
C THR A 122 9.17 12.34 -3.20
N ARG A 123 8.14 11.53 -2.94
CA ARG A 123 8.30 10.09 -2.93
C ARG A 123 8.59 9.57 -4.34
N TYR A 124 9.46 8.58 -4.42
CA TYR A 124 9.82 7.95 -5.68
C TYR A 124 9.76 6.43 -5.50
N VAL A 125 8.70 5.82 -6.04
CA VAL A 125 8.42 4.39 -5.93
C VAL A 125 8.69 3.75 -7.28
N ASP A 126 9.88 3.21 -7.45
CA ASP A 126 10.36 2.66 -8.71
C ASP A 126 10.56 1.14 -8.68
N THR A 127 10.26 0.51 -7.54
CA THR A 127 10.40 -0.94 -7.38
C THR A 127 9.18 -1.53 -6.68
N ILE A 128 8.93 -2.81 -6.95
CA ILE A 128 8.04 -3.66 -6.16
C ILE A 128 8.91 -4.51 -5.24
N GLY A 129 8.74 -4.32 -3.94
CA GLY A 129 9.39 -5.09 -2.89
C GLY A 129 8.75 -6.45 -2.70
N HIS A 130 9.46 -7.36 -2.05
CA HIS A 130 9.01 -8.69 -1.73
C HIS A 130 9.50 -9.11 -0.35
N ALA A 131 8.63 -9.68 0.47
CA ALA A 131 9.01 -10.32 1.72
C ALA A 131 8.18 -11.59 1.95
N VAL A 132 8.69 -12.49 2.78
CA VAL A 132 8.02 -13.76 3.10
C VAL A 132 7.92 -13.96 4.60
N SER A 133 6.83 -14.60 5.05
CA SER A 133 6.59 -14.92 6.45
C SER A 133 5.92 -16.27 6.62
N ALA A 134 6.32 -16.99 7.67
CA ALA A 134 5.64 -18.22 8.10
C ALA A 134 4.56 -17.99 9.16
N ASP A 135 4.49 -16.80 9.75
CA ASP A 135 3.64 -16.48 10.91
C ASP A 135 2.92 -15.13 10.81
N LEU A 136 3.10 -14.37 9.72
CA LEU A 136 2.56 -13.03 9.46
C LEU A 136 3.13 -11.93 10.38
N VAL A 137 4.08 -12.24 11.25
CA VAL A 137 4.69 -11.34 12.23
C VAL A 137 6.15 -11.09 11.91
N ASN A 138 6.89 -12.18 11.65
CA ASN A 138 8.30 -12.14 11.32
C ASN A 138 8.47 -12.25 9.81
N TRP A 139 9.03 -11.22 9.19
CA TRP A 139 9.17 -11.12 7.74
C TRP A 139 10.64 -11.19 7.31
N ASP A 140 10.91 -12.01 6.33
CA ASP A 140 12.22 -12.09 5.67
C ASP A 140 12.16 -11.33 4.34
N ILE A 141 12.86 -10.19 4.28
CA ILE A 141 12.89 -9.30 3.11
C ILE A 141 13.72 -9.97 2.01
N GLN A 142 13.12 -10.07 0.84
CA GLN A 142 13.71 -10.64 -0.35
C GLN A 142 14.23 -9.55 -1.30
N MET A 143 14.88 -9.96 -2.40
CA MET A 143 15.22 -9.03 -3.47
C MET A 143 13.93 -8.42 -4.08
N PRO A 144 13.93 -7.13 -4.41
CA PRO A 144 12.81 -6.55 -5.15
C PRO A 144 12.55 -7.30 -6.46
N CYS A 145 11.28 -7.52 -6.79
CA CYS A 145 10.90 -8.39 -7.89
C CYS A 145 10.66 -7.66 -9.22
N LEU A 146 10.28 -6.39 -9.18
CA LEU A 146 10.14 -5.54 -10.38
C LEU A 146 10.76 -4.17 -10.14
N THR A 147 11.23 -3.55 -11.22
CA THR A 147 11.73 -2.17 -11.24
C THR A 147 11.13 -1.42 -12.42
N ALA A 148 10.99 -0.10 -12.30
CA ALA A 148 10.65 0.78 -13.41
C ALA A 148 11.64 0.57 -14.57
N GLU A 149 11.14 0.56 -15.81
CA GLU A 149 11.96 0.25 -16.99
C GLU A 149 11.89 1.38 -18.02
N ARG A 150 13.06 1.93 -18.33
CA ARG A 150 13.18 3.08 -19.23
C ARG A 150 12.63 2.77 -20.61
N GLY A 151 11.71 3.64 -21.08
CA GLY A 151 11.09 3.54 -22.41
C GLY A 151 9.86 2.62 -22.44
N GLY A 152 9.46 2.08 -21.29
CA GLY A 152 8.20 1.35 -21.13
C GLY A 152 7.05 2.22 -20.62
N PRO A 153 5.86 1.66 -20.41
CA PRO A 153 4.73 2.36 -19.82
C PRO A 153 4.95 2.71 -18.33
N ASP A 154 5.95 2.12 -17.71
CA ASP A 154 6.40 2.31 -16.34
C ASP A 154 7.80 2.95 -16.27
N ASP A 155 8.13 3.86 -17.20
CA ASP A 155 9.46 4.42 -17.34
C ASP A 155 9.85 5.43 -16.24
N TYR A 156 8.94 5.69 -15.31
CA TYR A 156 9.16 6.56 -14.16
C TYR A 156 8.96 5.84 -12.82
N GLN A 157 7.79 5.18 -12.60
CA GLN A 157 7.51 4.47 -11.35
C GLN A 157 6.67 3.22 -11.57
N THR A 158 6.68 2.33 -10.56
CA THR A 158 5.82 1.14 -10.45
C THR A 158 5.07 1.17 -9.13
N TRP A 159 3.72 1.06 -9.17
CA TRP A 159 2.89 1.11 -7.96
C TRP A 159 1.94 -0.08 -7.87
N SER A 160 1.39 -0.28 -6.66
CA SER A 160 0.18 -1.06 -6.36
C SER A 160 0.18 -2.44 -7.03
N PRO A 161 1.05 -3.37 -6.59
CA PRO A 161 1.02 -4.74 -7.07
C PRO A 161 -0.25 -5.46 -6.63
N GLY A 162 -0.93 -6.13 -7.54
CA GLY A 162 -2.03 -7.05 -7.27
C GLY A 162 -1.71 -8.43 -7.86
N VAL A 163 -1.55 -9.46 -7.03
CA VAL A 163 -1.11 -10.78 -7.48
C VAL A 163 -2.24 -11.79 -7.42
N VAL A 164 -2.44 -12.53 -8.50
CA VAL A 164 -3.40 -13.62 -8.59
C VAL A 164 -2.75 -14.87 -9.19
N TYR A 165 -3.16 -16.04 -8.69
CA TYR A 165 -2.69 -17.32 -9.20
C TYR A 165 -3.76 -17.96 -10.11
N ARG A 166 -3.32 -18.49 -11.27
CA ARG A 166 -4.16 -19.28 -12.14
C ARG A 166 -3.34 -20.28 -12.95
N ASP A 167 -3.75 -21.52 -12.95
CA ASP A 167 -3.23 -22.59 -13.84
C ASP A 167 -1.68 -22.74 -13.83
N GLY A 168 -1.05 -22.62 -12.66
CA GLY A 168 0.40 -22.78 -12.49
C GLY A 168 1.20 -21.50 -12.68
N VAL A 169 0.56 -20.37 -12.98
CA VAL A 169 1.18 -19.08 -13.22
C VAL A 169 0.67 -18.06 -12.21
N TYR A 170 1.55 -17.23 -11.68
CA TYR A 170 1.23 -16.02 -10.92
C TYR A 170 1.25 -14.83 -11.87
N TYR A 171 0.20 -14.03 -11.81
CA TYR A 171 0.03 -12.81 -12.59
C TYR A 171 0.07 -11.63 -11.62
N MET A 172 1.02 -10.73 -11.79
CA MET A 172 1.09 -9.47 -11.04
C MET A 172 0.63 -8.35 -11.96
N TYR A 173 -0.53 -7.79 -11.66
CA TYR A 173 -0.96 -6.53 -12.27
C TYR A 173 -0.46 -5.40 -11.39
N TYR A 174 0.16 -4.41 -12.01
CA TYR A 174 0.74 -3.28 -11.29
C TYR A 174 0.49 -1.99 -12.05
N THR A 175 0.54 -0.88 -11.36
CA THR A 175 0.43 0.43 -11.99
C THR A 175 1.78 0.85 -12.56
N GLY A 176 1.86 0.92 -13.87
CA GLY A 176 2.97 1.58 -14.57
C GLY A 176 2.73 3.08 -14.62
N VAL A 177 3.71 3.88 -14.24
CA VAL A 177 3.64 5.33 -14.26
C VAL A 177 4.73 5.87 -15.16
N ASN A 178 4.35 6.65 -16.17
CA ASN A 178 5.29 7.23 -17.09
C ASN A 178 5.87 8.57 -16.58
N ILE A 179 6.85 9.13 -17.27
CA ILE A 179 7.50 10.41 -16.90
C ILE A 179 6.57 11.63 -16.84
N HIS A 180 5.36 11.53 -17.39
CA HIS A 180 4.32 12.56 -17.32
C HIS A 180 3.28 12.28 -16.24
N VAL A 181 3.54 11.26 -15.38
CA VAL A 181 2.67 10.78 -14.32
C VAL A 181 1.31 10.25 -14.77
N ALA A 182 1.19 9.85 -16.03
CA ALA A 182 0.06 9.06 -16.50
C ALA A 182 0.20 7.61 -16.03
N GLN A 183 -0.89 7.05 -15.53
CA GLN A 183 -0.97 5.73 -14.92
C GLN A 183 -1.60 4.73 -15.87
N THR A 184 -1.11 3.51 -15.89
CA THR A 184 -1.61 2.42 -16.74
C THR A 184 -1.52 1.10 -15.98
N ILE A 185 -2.38 0.13 -16.30
CA ILE A 185 -2.23 -1.20 -15.73
C ILE A 185 -1.29 -2.05 -16.59
N CYS A 186 -0.22 -2.50 -15.98
CA CYS A 186 0.79 -3.37 -16.55
C CYS A 186 0.71 -4.78 -15.94
N LEU A 187 1.29 -5.76 -16.60
CA LEU A 187 1.34 -7.16 -16.20
C LEU A 187 2.77 -7.67 -16.17
N ALA A 188 3.09 -8.45 -15.14
CA ALA A 188 4.24 -9.34 -15.09
C ALA A 188 3.79 -10.74 -14.66
N THR A 189 4.54 -11.77 -15.04
CA THR A 189 4.23 -13.17 -14.71
C THR A 189 5.37 -13.87 -14.02
N SER A 190 5.04 -14.86 -13.18
CA SER A 190 6.01 -15.69 -12.47
C SER A 190 5.47 -17.12 -12.29
N THR A 191 6.36 -18.09 -12.11
CA THR A 191 6.01 -19.45 -11.70
C THR A 191 6.45 -19.77 -10.27
N ASP A 192 7.27 -18.91 -9.67
CA ASP A 192 7.89 -19.16 -8.38
C ASP A 192 7.69 -18.04 -7.33
N LEU A 193 7.14 -16.87 -7.72
CA LEU A 193 6.98 -15.64 -6.92
C LEU A 193 8.27 -14.85 -6.68
N TYR A 194 9.42 -15.35 -7.12
CA TYR A 194 10.72 -14.69 -6.93
C TYR A 194 11.25 -14.06 -8.22
N HIS A 195 11.00 -14.71 -9.37
CA HIS A 195 11.43 -14.25 -10.68
C HIS A 195 10.21 -13.84 -11.50
N TRP A 196 10.20 -12.58 -11.92
CA TRP A 196 9.08 -11.99 -12.65
C TRP A 196 9.51 -11.49 -14.01
N GLU A 197 8.69 -11.77 -15.02
CA GLU A 197 8.89 -11.30 -16.38
C GLU A 197 7.77 -10.33 -16.77
N LYS A 198 8.14 -9.10 -17.14
CA LYS A 198 7.18 -8.11 -17.64
C LYS A 198 6.59 -8.57 -18.96
N TYR A 199 5.28 -8.44 -19.11
CA TYR A 199 4.60 -8.78 -20.33
C TYR A 199 4.93 -7.78 -21.45
N GLN A 200 5.34 -8.28 -22.61
CA GLN A 200 5.76 -7.43 -23.74
C GLN A 200 4.61 -6.62 -24.36
N GLY A 201 3.37 -7.00 -24.09
CA GLY A 201 2.16 -6.31 -24.54
C GLY A 201 1.65 -5.23 -23.59
N ASN A 202 2.43 -4.84 -22.58
CA ASN A 202 2.05 -3.74 -21.66
C ASN A 202 1.88 -2.39 -22.38
N PRO A 203 0.93 -1.54 -21.95
CA PRO A 203 -0.04 -1.76 -20.87
C PRO A 203 -1.18 -2.70 -21.31
N VAL A 204 -1.79 -3.43 -20.35
CA VAL A 204 -2.90 -4.37 -20.63
C VAL A 204 -4.27 -3.74 -20.45
N VAL A 205 -4.41 -2.68 -19.62
CA VAL A 205 -5.67 -1.95 -19.41
C VAL A 205 -5.42 -0.44 -19.37
N LEU A 206 -6.31 0.28 -20.05
CA LEU A 206 -6.53 1.73 -19.95
C LEU A 206 -8.04 1.97 -19.76
N PRO A 207 -8.44 3.12 -19.20
CA PRO A 207 -9.85 3.49 -19.13
C PRO A 207 -10.53 3.51 -20.51
N GLY A 208 -11.79 3.11 -20.58
CA GLY A 208 -12.60 3.21 -21.79
C GLY A 208 -13.00 4.66 -22.11
N GLU A 209 -13.82 4.84 -23.15
CA GLU A 209 -14.29 6.15 -23.60
C GLU A 209 -15.12 6.93 -22.56
N TRP A 210 -15.55 6.26 -21.50
CA TRP A 210 -16.27 6.85 -20.37
C TRP A 210 -15.35 7.65 -19.42
N GLY A 211 -14.03 7.46 -19.51
CA GLY A 211 -13.01 8.14 -18.72
C GLY A 211 -12.20 9.14 -19.53
N GLU A 212 -11.36 9.90 -18.84
CA GLU A 212 -10.40 10.81 -19.46
C GLU A 212 -8.98 10.37 -19.14
N TRP A 213 -8.27 9.85 -20.15
CA TRP A 213 -6.89 9.41 -20.00
C TRP A 213 -5.99 10.02 -21.08
N HIS A 214 -4.86 10.56 -20.66
CA HIS A 214 -3.86 11.19 -21.51
C HIS A 214 -2.45 10.78 -21.10
N ALA A 215 -1.62 10.39 -22.07
CA ALA A 215 -0.26 9.95 -21.81
C ALA A 215 0.71 11.05 -21.39
N ASP A 216 0.36 12.33 -21.59
CA ASP A 216 1.20 13.50 -21.41
C ASP A 216 0.97 14.29 -20.11
N ARG A 217 0.12 13.75 -19.21
CA ARG A 217 -0.22 14.38 -17.93
C ARG A 217 -0.77 13.36 -16.94
N TRP A 218 -0.98 13.80 -15.68
CA TRP A 218 -1.67 13.00 -14.69
C TRP A 218 -2.99 12.45 -15.24
N SER A 219 -3.12 11.13 -15.21
CA SER A 219 -4.32 10.42 -15.63
C SER A 219 -4.48 9.16 -14.78
N ASP A 220 -5.67 9.01 -14.18
CA ASP A 220 -5.95 7.94 -13.21
C ASP A 220 -6.26 6.61 -13.91
N CYS A 221 -5.43 5.60 -13.66
CA CYS A 221 -5.64 4.20 -13.99
C CYS A 221 -4.67 3.36 -13.14
N ARG A 222 -5.04 3.06 -11.87
CA ARG A 222 -4.14 2.47 -10.88
C ARG A 222 -4.81 1.51 -9.93
N ASP A 223 -4.02 0.93 -9.04
CA ASP A 223 -4.43 0.10 -7.91
C ASP A 223 -5.26 -1.11 -8.36
N SER A 224 -4.78 -1.80 -9.40
CA SER A 224 -5.51 -2.93 -9.96
C SER A 224 -5.43 -4.17 -9.08
N MET A 225 -6.55 -4.83 -8.95
CA MET A 225 -6.70 -6.13 -8.31
C MET A 225 -7.50 -7.04 -9.23
N VAL A 226 -7.16 -8.32 -9.28
CA VAL A 226 -7.87 -9.31 -10.10
C VAL A 226 -8.45 -10.41 -9.24
N PHE A 227 -9.73 -10.67 -9.43
CA PHE A 227 -10.47 -11.79 -8.87
C PHE A 227 -10.85 -12.78 -9.99
N VAL A 228 -10.63 -14.07 -9.77
CA VAL A 228 -11.06 -15.14 -10.71
C VAL A 228 -12.29 -15.82 -10.13
N ASP A 229 -13.41 -15.73 -10.85
CA ASP A 229 -14.67 -16.32 -10.42
C ASP A 229 -14.75 -17.82 -10.71
N ASP A 230 -15.75 -18.50 -10.13
CA ASP A 230 -15.98 -19.94 -10.22
C ASP A 230 -16.15 -20.42 -11.68
N ASP A 231 -16.63 -19.58 -12.59
CA ASP A 231 -16.78 -19.88 -14.01
C ASP A 231 -15.49 -19.69 -14.83
N GLY A 232 -14.40 -19.29 -14.16
CA GLY A 232 -13.10 -19.01 -14.75
C GLY A 232 -12.99 -17.64 -15.42
N THR A 233 -13.99 -16.74 -15.28
CA THR A 233 -13.84 -15.34 -15.68
C THR A 233 -12.99 -14.62 -14.67
N ALA A 234 -11.97 -13.91 -15.15
CA ALA A 234 -11.21 -12.98 -14.32
C ALA A 234 -11.84 -11.59 -14.44
N TYR A 235 -12.05 -10.93 -13.31
CA TYR A 235 -12.49 -9.54 -13.22
C TYR A 235 -11.38 -8.71 -12.62
N MET A 236 -11.02 -7.62 -13.30
CA MET A 236 -10.09 -6.62 -12.80
C MET A 236 -10.86 -5.40 -12.32
N TYR A 237 -10.49 -4.92 -11.14
CA TYR A 237 -11.01 -3.68 -10.55
C TYR A 237 -9.85 -2.71 -10.39
N TYR A 238 -10.06 -1.44 -10.71
CA TYR A 238 -9.00 -0.44 -10.63
C TYR A 238 -9.54 0.96 -10.35
N CYS A 239 -8.76 1.77 -9.68
CA CYS A 239 -9.07 3.17 -9.41
C CYS A 239 -8.92 4.01 -10.68
N THR A 240 -9.93 4.81 -10.99
CA THR A 240 -9.95 5.68 -12.17
C THR A 240 -10.87 6.88 -11.96
N ALA A 241 -11.05 7.68 -13.00
CA ALA A 241 -12.04 8.76 -13.04
C ALA A 241 -12.93 8.63 -14.29
N ARG A 242 -14.20 8.96 -14.16
CA ARG A 242 -15.16 8.95 -15.25
C ARG A 242 -15.84 10.31 -15.46
N HIS A 243 -16.34 10.54 -16.68
CA HIS A 243 -17.16 11.70 -16.98
C HIS A 243 -18.52 11.64 -16.25
N LYS A 244 -18.90 12.75 -15.63
CA LYS A 244 -20.24 12.95 -15.11
C LYS A 244 -21.21 13.39 -16.21
N PRO A 245 -22.51 13.13 -16.05
CA PRO A 245 -23.51 13.65 -16.98
C PRO A 245 -23.55 15.18 -17.10
N ASP A 246 -23.09 15.90 -16.07
CA ASP A 246 -23.00 17.37 -16.03
C ASP A 246 -21.71 17.94 -16.63
N GLY A 247 -20.82 17.08 -17.15
CA GLY A 247 -19.55 17.44 -17.79
C GLY A 247 -18.36 17.57 -16.84
N GLY A 248 -18.51 17.23 -15.55
CA GLY A 248 -17.41 17.11 -14.59
C GLY A 248 -16.78 15.74 -14.59
N MET A 249 -15.77 15.55 -13.72
CA MET A 249 -15.15 14.25 -13.43
C MET A 249 -15.51 13.79 -12.02
N GLU A 250 -15.56 12.49 -11.83
CA GLU A 250 -15.69 11.86 -10.52
C GLU A 250 -14.80 10.62 -10.43
N THR A 251 -14.35 10.30 -9.23
CA THR A 251 -13.63 9.03 -8.98
C THR A 251 -14.57 7.87 -9.25
N ALA A 252 -14.02 6.82 -9.83
CA ALA A 252 -14.79 5.64 -10.19
C ALA A 252 -13.95 4.36 -10.01
N LEU A 253 -14.66 3.26 -9.80
CA LEU A 253 -14.14 1.91 -9.91
C LEU A 253 -14.28 1.46 -11.36
N GLY A 254 -13.17 1.37 -12.10
CA GLY A 254 -13.13 0.73 -13.41
C GLY A 254 -13.21 -0.78 -13.28
N VAL A 255 -13.92 -1.43 -14.17
CA VAL A 255 -14.05 -2.89 -14.21
C VAL A 255 -13.74 -3.39 -15.61
N ALA A 256 -12.89 -4.44 -15.69
CA ALA A 256 -12.62 -5.15 -16.92
C ALA A 256 -12.71 -6.67 -16.70
N SER A 257 -13.03 -7.44 -17.73
CA SER A 257 -13.10 -8.91 -17.66
C SER A 257 -12.18 -9.60 -18.67
N SER A 258 -11.71 -10.81 -18.30
CA SER A 258 -10.82 -11.60 -19.14
C SER A 258 -11.08 -13.10 -19.00
N ARG A 259 -10.78 -13.85 -20.08
CA ARG A 259 -10.75 -15.32 -20.06
C ARG A 259 -9.32 -15.88 -20.13
N ASP A 260 -8.35 -15.08 -20.53
CA ASP A 260 -6.98 -15.51 -20.79
C ASP A 260 -5.92 -14.82 -19.95
N MET A 261 -6.30 -13.88 -19.08
CA MET A 261 -5.43 -13.06 -18.21
C MET A 261 -4.58 -12.01 -18.96
N PHE A 262 -4.68 -11.92 -20.28
CA PHE A 262 -3.88 -11.02 -21.10
C PHE A 262 -4.72 -10.00 -21.86
N THR A 263 -5.89 -10.43 -22.35
CA THR A 263 -6.83 -9.58 -23.10
C THR A 263 -8.02 -9.23 -22.23
N TRP A 264 -8.26 -7.94 -22.05
CA TRP A 264 -9.27 -7.41 -21.15
C TRP A 264 -10.37 -6.69 -21.91
N LYS A 265 -11.62 -7.08 -21.65
CA LYS A 265 -12.81 -6.41 -22.13
C LYS A 265 -13.22 -5.35 -21.10
N ASP A 266 -13.40 -4.10 -21.53
CA ASP A 266 -13.95 -3.04 -20.71
C ASP A 266 -15.43 -3.34 -20.36
N GLU A 267 -15.74 -3.37 -19.06
CA GLU A 267 -17.09 -3.53 -18.51
C GLU A 267 -17.67 -2.21 -18.00
N GLY A 268 -16.90 -1.10 -18.07
CA GLY A 268 -17.30 0.23 -17.68
C GLY A 268 -16.73 0.68 -16.33
N ALA A 269 -17.24 1.80 -15.86
CA ALA A 269 -16.85 2.38 -14.58
C ALA A 269 -18.06 2.70 -13.71
N TYR A 270 -17.93 2.41 -12.43
CA TYR A 270 -18.96 2.54 -11.43
C TYR A 270 -18.54 3.56 -10.38
N ALA A 271 -19.33 4.62 -10.18
CA ALA A 271 -19.12 5.57 -9.09
C ALA A 271 -19.73 5.04 -7.80
N PHE A 272 -19.07 5.33 -6.69
CA PHE A 272 -19.59 5.06 -5.37
C PHE A 272 -20.07 6.37 -4.74
N ASP A 273 -21.36 6.50 -4.52
CA ASP A 273 -21.99 7.68 -3.89
C ASP A 273 -21.56 7.88 -2.42
N ILE A 274 -20.77 6.95 -1.89
CA ILE A 274 -20.33 6.91 -0.49
C ILE A 274 -18.88 7.38 -0.29
N CYS A 275 -18.19 7.75 -1.37
CA CYS A 275 -16.82 8.23 -1.30
C CYS A 275 -16.78 9.74 -1.56
N ASP A 276 -16.54 10.54 -0.53
CA ASP A 276 -16.56 12.00 -0.61
C ASP A 276 -15.36 12.60 -1.35
N ILE A 277 -14.22 11.88 -1.39
CA ILE A 277 -12.98 12.39 -1.96
C ILE A 277 -12.49 11.49 -3.09
N THR A 278 -11.99 10.30 -2.78
CA THR A 278 -11.43 9.35 -3.75
C THR A 278 -11.61 7.93 -3.24
N LEU A 279 -12.02 7.02 -4.13
CA LEU A 279 -11.95 5.58 -3.89
C LEU A 279 -10.62 5.07 -4.42
N GLU A 280 -9.84 4.40 -3.59
CA GLU A 280 -8.55 3.83 -3.96
C GLU A 280 -8.43 2.37 -3.51
N SER A 281 -7.46 1.66 -4.09
CA SER A 281 -7.02 0.32 -3.69
C SER A 281 -8.19 -0.66 -3.51
N PRO A 282 -8.99 -0.92 -4.55
CA PRO A 282 -10.08 -1.89 -4.48
C PRO A 282 -9.54 -3.30 -4.26
N TYR A 283 -10.21 -4.09 -3.43
CA TYR A 283 -9.97 -5.52 -3.26
C TYR A 283 -11.30 -6.27 -3.26
N VAL A 284 -11.47 -7.23 -4.17
CA VAL A 284 -12.70 -7.99 -4.29
C VAL A 284 -12.46 -9.47 -4.01
N MET A 285 -13.36 -10.06 -3.24
CA MET A 285 -13.39 -11.49 -3.00
C MET A 285 -14.82 -12.03 -2.96
N LYS A 286 -14.97 -13.34 -3.13
CA LYS A 286 -16.25 -14.03 -2.98
C LYS A 286 -16.32 -14.75 -1.65
N HIS A 287 -17.38 -14.54 -0.90
CA HIS A 287 -17.65 -15.24 0.36
C HIS A 287 -19.13 -15.60 0.46
N ASN A 288 -19.43 -16.88 0.76
CA ASN A 288 -20.81 -17.40 0.88
C ASN A 288 -21.72 -17.02 -0.30
N GLY A 289 -21.18 -17.05 -1.53
CA GLY A 289 -21.92 -16.80 -2.76
C GLY A 289 -22.17 -15.32 -3.10
N LYS A 290 -21.66 -14.40 -2.27
CA LYS A 290 -21.70 -12.95 -2.51
C LYS A 290 -20.31 -12.40 -2.78
N TYR A 291 -20.25 -11.28 -3.50
CA TYR A 291 -19.00 -10.54 -3.75
C TYR A 291 -18.88 -9.43 -2.73
N TYR A 292 -17.68 -9.26 -2.18
CA TYR A 292 -17.34 -8.22 -1.22
C TYR A 292 -16.22 -7.36 -1.81
N LEU A 293 -16.43 -6.06 -1.84
CA LEU A 293 -15.45 -5.07 -2.23
C LEU A 293 -14.97 -4.33 -0.99
N PHE A 294 -13.68 -4.41 -0.71
CA PHE A 294 -12.99 -3.58 0.28
C PHE A 294 -12.26 -2.48 -0.47
N TYR A 295 -12.26 -1.27 0.08
CA TYR A 295 -11.64 -0.13 -0.59
C TYR A 295 -11.19 0.93 0.41
N THR A 296 -10.20 1.72 0.00
CA THR A 296 -9.82 2.92 0.74
C THR A 296 -10.81 4.03 0.43
N ASN A 297 -11.58 4.45 1.45
CA ASN A 297 -12.34 5.69 1.42
C ASN A 297 -11.40 6.81 1.90
N CYS A 298 -10.78 7.51 0.95
CA CYS A 298 -9.73 8.48 1.23
C CYS A 298 -10.19 9.54 2.22
N GLY A 299 -9.39 9.75 3.26
CA GLY A 299 -9.70 10.66 4.36
C GLY A 299 -10.45 10.01 5.54
N HIS A 300 -11.04 8.82 5.37
CA HIS A 300 -11.85 8.15 6.39
C HIS A 300 -11.26 6.80 6.86
N GLY A 301 -10.74 5.98 5.95
CA GLY A 301 -10.19 4.67 6.28
C GLY A 301 -10.62 3.58 5.29
N THR A 302 -10.65 2.33 5.75
CA THR A 302 -11.10 1.18 4.98
C THR A 302 -12.59 0.97 5.12
N ALA A 303 -13.31 0.98 4.00
CA ALA A 303 -14.73 0.69 3.90
C ALA A 303 -14.97 -0.60 3.10
N TYR A 304 -16.20 -1.13 3.16
CA TYR A 304 -16.57 -2.29 2.37
C TYR A 304 -18.01 -2.25 1.88
N ALA A 305 -18.26 -2.99 0.80
CA ALA A 305 -19.55 -3.13 0.17
C ALA A 305 -19.79 -4.59 -0.25
N VAL A 306 -21.06 -4.95 -0.47
CA VAL A 306 -21.48 -6.29 -0.91
C VAL A 306 -22.32 -6.21 -2.16
N SER A 307 -22.23 -7.24 -3.04
CA SER A 307 -23.08 -7.40 -4.21
C SER A 307 -23.38 -8.87 -4.50
N ASP A 308 -24.46 -9.12 -5.23
CA ASP A 308 -24.75 -10.42 -5.85
C ASP A 308 -24.16 -10.55 -7.27
N ASP A 309 -23.58 -9.47 -7.80
CA ASP A 309 -23.00 -9.38 -9.14
C ASP A 309 -21.55 -8.87 -9.04
N PRO A 310 -20.57 -9.48 -9.75
CA PRO A 310 -19.16 -9.08 -9.64
C PRO A 310 -18.87 -7.69 -10.25
N ILE A 311 -19.74 -7.16 -11.11
CA ILE A 311 -19.51 -5.92 -11.84
C ILE A 311 -20.20 -4.72 -11.18
N CYS A 312 -21.43 -4.90 -10.73
CA CYS A 312 -22.28 -3.78 -10.30
C CYS A 312 -23.16 -4.13 -9.08
N GLY A 313 -24.05 -3.22 -8.70
CA GLY A 313 -25.03 -3.47 -7.62
C GLY A 313 -24.45 -3.42 -6.21
N TRP A 314 -23.28 -2.81 -6.05
CA TRP A 314 -22.61 -2.67 -4.77
C TRP A 314 -23.43 -1.89 -3.74
N GLN A 315 -23.63 -2.48 -2.58
CA GLN A 315 -24.32 -1.89 -1.43
C GLN A 315 -23.30 -1.70 -0.30
N SER A 316 -23.15 -0.47 0.17
CA SER A 316 -22.27 -0.15 1.27
C SER A 316 -22.67 -0.87 2.55
N LEU A 317 -21.68 -1.44 3.24
CA LEU A 317 -21.79 -1.97 4.58
C LEU A 317 -21.11 -1.07 5.64
N GLY A 318 -20.54 0.08 5.21
CA GLY A 318 -19.92 1.06 6.08
C GLY A 318 -18.41 0.90 6.22
N MET A 319 -17.87 1.48 7.30
CA MET A 319 -16.44 1.45 7.59
C MET A 319 -16.06 0.19 8.38
N LEU A 320 -14.88 -0.37 8.07
CA LEU A 320 -14.27 -1.48 8.82
C LEU A 320 -13.12 -1.01 9.71
N ILE A 321 -12.24 -0.18 9.17
CA ILE A 321 -11.13 0.39 9.91
C ILE A 321 -11.19 1.90 9.72
N GLU A 322 -11.56 2.60 10.78
CA GLU A 322 -11.67 4.04 10.76
C GLU A 322 -10.35 4.71 11.12
N LYS A 323 -10.13 5.85 10.55
CA LYS A 323 -9.04 6.74 10.92
C LYS A 323 -9.09 7.11 12.39
N THR A 324 -7.96 7.03 13.07
CA THR A 324 -7.82 7.48 14.45
C THR A 324 -7.16 8.87 14.50
N GLY A 325 -7.79 9.81 15.21
CA GLY A 325 -7.27 11.17 15.48
C GLY A 325 -7.78 12.24 14.52
N GLU A 326 -7.55 13.52 14.92
CA GLU A 326 -7.92 14.68 14.11
C GLU A 326 -7.03 14.81 12.87
N PRO A 327 -7.58 15.11 11.68
CA PRO A 327 -6.79 15.19 10.46
C PRO A 327 -6.05 16.52 10.35
N PRO A 328 -4.76 16.50 10.01
CA PRO A 328 -4.26 17.44 9.00
C PRO A 328 -4.75 17.01 7.62
N MET A 329 -4.89 17.93 6.69
CA MET A 329 -5.38 17.72 5.31
C MET A 329 -4.45 16.85 4.43
N CYS A 330 -3.65 15.98 5.02
CA CYS A 330 -2.79 15.04 4.33
C CYS A 330 -3.17 13.63 4.78
N PRO A 331 -3.11 12.62 3.91
CA PRO A 331 -3.53 11.24 4.19
C PRO A 331 -2.63 10.48 5.17
N ALA A 332 -1.94 11.16 6.07
CA ALA A 332 -1.26 10.53 7.18
C ALA A 332 -2.29 9.92 8.14
N ASN A 333 -2.06 8.69 8.57
CA ASN A 333 -2.90 7.92 9.50
C ASN A 333 -4.27 7.50 8.96
N VAL A 334 -4.42 7.33 7.66
CA VAL A 334 -5.62 6.72 7.07
C VAL A 334 -5.33 5.26 6.80
N PRO A 335 -5.98 4.32 7.49
CA PRO A 335 -5.94 2.90 7.16
C PRO A 335 -6.35 2.68 5.71
N SER A 336 -5.46 2.07 4.92
CA SER A 336 -5.63 1.99 3.47
C SER A 336 -5.18 0.67 2.89
N CYS A 337 -5.52 0.41 1.62
CA CYS A 337 -5.03 -0.70 0.82
C CYS A 337 -5.30 -2.07 1.45
N ALA A 338 -6.49 -2.25 2.05
CA ALA A 338 -6.80 -3.47 2.79
C ALA A 338 -7.02 -4.67 1.86
N GLU A 339 -6.39 -5.79 2.18
CA GLU A 339 -6.72 -7.11 1.63
C GLU A 339 -7.26 -8.03 2.72
N VAL A 340 -8.26 -8.83 2.39
CA VAL A 340 -8.83 -9.86 3.28
C VAL A 340 -8.42 -11.23 2.78
N PHE A 341 -7.75 -12.00 3.61
CA PHE A 341 -7.21 -13.29 3.22
C PHE A 341 -7.34 -14.34 4.33
N CYS A 342 -7.34 -15.62 3.95
CA CYS A 342 -7.30 -16.74 4.87
C CYS A 342 -5.89 -17.35 4.88
N TYR A 343 -5.30 -17.50 6.05
CA TYR A 343 -4.00 -18.15 6.22
C TYR A 343 -4.07 -19.15 7.37
N LYS A 344 -3.65 -20.39 7.11
CA LYS A 344 -3.71 -21.49 8.08
C LYS A 344 -5.08 -21.64 8.78
N GLY A 345 -6.16 -21.40 8.01
CA GLY A 345 -7.54 -21.56 8.49
C GLY A 345 -8.08 -20.39 9.32
N GLN A 346 -7.35 -19.28 9.42
CA GLN A 346 -7.77 -18.06 10.10
C GLN A 346 -7.93 -16.93 9.09
N TRP A 347 -8.94 -16.08 9.27
CA TRP A 347 -9.16 -14.89 8.46
C TRP A 347 -8.42 -13.68 9.03
N TYR A 348 -7.86 -12.90 8.13
CA TYR A 348 -7.12 -11.69 8.44
C TYR A 348 -7.52 -10.57 7.48
N ILE A 349 -7.32 -9.34 7.92
CA ILE A 349 -7.36 -8.14 7.10
C ILE A 349 -6.08 -7.34 7.30
N SER A 350 -5.50 -6.88 6.22
CA SER A 350 -4.35 -5.99 6.27
C SER A 350 -4.76 -4.52 6.25
N SER A 351 -3.86 -3.65 6.67
CA SER A 351 -3.96 -2.22 6.50
C SER A 351 -2.58 -1.62 6.37
N ALA A 352 -2.38 -0.73 5.42
CA ALA A 352 -1.17 0.07 5.32
C ALA A 352 -1.41 1.42 5.98
N GLU A 353 -0.47 1.86 6.80
CA GLU A 353 -0.52 3.16 7.45
C GLU A 353 0.73 4.00 7.19
N ARG A 354 0.53 5.32 7.20
CA ARG A 354 1.59 6.32 7.09
C ARG A 354 1.66 7.14 8.36
N GLN A 355 2.79 7.14 9.02
CA GLN A 355 3.05 8.10 10.10
C GLN A 355 3.63 9.40 9.53
N PRO A 356 3.32 10.56 10.13
CA PRO A 356 4.02 11.79 9.83
C PRO A 356 5.53 11.59 10.04
N GLY A 357 6.32 11.73 9.00
CA GLY A 357 7.75 11.45 9.05
C GLY A 357 8.16 10.42 8.01
N CYS A 358 8.80 9.36 8.41
CA CYS A 358 9.38 8.39 7.50
C CYS A 358 8.87 6.95 7.68
N GLU A 359 8.00 6.72 8.66
CA GLU A 359 7.49 5.38 8.86
C GLU A 359 6.22 5.16 8.05
N GLN A 360 6.28 4.16 7.20
CA GLN A 360 5.13 3.51 6.61
C GLN A 360 5.20 2.06 7.03
N TYR A 361 4.07 1.48 7.40
CA TYR A 361 4.03 0.11 7.86
C TYR A 361 2.72 -0.57 7.47
N LEU A 362 2.83 -1.88 7.41
CA LEU A 362 1.74 -2.79 7.16
C LEU A 362 1.36 -3.48 8.46
N GLU A 363 0.08 -3.42 8.80
CA GLU A 363 -0.53 -4.11 9.92
C GLU A 363 -1.42 -5.23 9.44
N ILE A 364 -1.54 -6.28 10.24
CA ILE A 364 -2.43 -7.40 9.99
C ILE A 364 -3.28 -7.60 11.23
N PHE A 365 -4.59 -7.69 11.03
CA PHE A 365 -5.58 -7.85 12.09
C PHE A 365 -6.32 -9.16 11.92
N HIS A 366 -6.79 -9.76 13.01
CA HIS A 366 -7.79 -10.81 12.93
C HIS A 366 -9.07 -10.28 12.30
N PHE A 367 -9.70 -11.10 11.46
CA PHE A 367 -10.91 -10.74 10.75
C PHE A 367 -11.99 -11.81 10.99
N THR A 368 -13.22 -11.37 11.19
CA THR A 368 -14.33 -12.27 11.49
C THR A 368 -15.53 -11.98 10.59
N TRP A 369 -15.98 -12.99 9.86
CA TRP A 369 -17.25 -12.98 9.16
C TRP A 369 -18.40 -13.31 10.12
N HIS A 370 -19.52 -12.60 10.04
CA HIS A 370 -20.74 -12.84 10.79
C HIS A 370 -21.78 -13.57 9.93
N GLU A 371 -22.73 -14.23 10.59
CA GLU A 371 -23.79 -15.02 9.92
C GLU A 371 -24.70 -14.15 9.03
N ASP A 372 -24.84 -12.87 9.33
CA ASP A 372 -25.62 -11.89 8.55
C ASP A 372 -24.89 -11.35 7.31
N GLY A 373 -23.67 -11.81 7.06
CA GLY A 373 -22.82 -11.36 5.96
C GLY A 373 -22.04 -10.09 6.23
N THR A 374 -22.12 -9.54 7.44
CA THR A 374 -21.23 -8.46 7.87
C THR A 374 -19.89 -8.99 8.35
N ALA A 375 -18.95 -8.11 8.62
CA ALA A 375 -17.64 -8.47 9.11
C ALA A 375 -17.15 -7.51 10.20
N SER A 376 -16.19 -7.97 11.01
CA SER A 376 -15.53 -7.15 12.02
C SER A 376 -14.02 -7.38 12.06
N VAL A 377 -13.29 -6.35 12.46
CA VAL A 377 -11.84 -6.35 12.65
C VAL A 377 -11.55 -6.54 14.13
N GLY A 378 -10.72 -7.53 14.42
CA GLY A 378 -10.30 -7.90 15.78
C GLY A 378 -8.96 -7.28 16.16
N ALA A 379 -8.24 -7.95 17.07
CA ALA A 379 -6.92 -7.49 17.51
C ALA A 379 -5.89 -7.58 16.37
N ARG A 380 -4.92 -6.67 16.39
CA ARG A 380 -3.73 -6.74 15.53
C ARG A 380 -2.88 -7.93 15.95
N LEU A 381 -2.19 -8.55 14.98
CA LEU A 381 -1.14 -9.54 15.25
C LEU A 381 0.08 -8.87 15.89
N GLU A 382 0.68 -9.58 16.89
CA GLU A 382 1.86 -9.11 17.63
C GLU A 382 2.87 -10.24 17.87
#